data_f87e3fdb2eae3ace21b30b9144127080
#
_entry.id   f87e3fdb2eae3ace21b30b9144127080
#
_cell.length_a   1.000
_cell.length_b   1.000
_cell.length_c   1.000
_cell.angle_alpha   90.00
_cell.angle_beta   90.00
_cell.angle_gamma   90.00
#
_symmetry.space_group_name_H-M   'P 1'
#
loop_
_entity.id
_entity.type
_entity.pdbx_description
1 polymer ?
#
loop_
_entity_poly.entity_id
_entity_poly.type
_entity_poly.pdbx_seq_one_letter_code
_entity_poly.pdbx_strand_id
1 'polypeptide(L)'
;MIQYLKLFLVIFSGLSFLIFGYLCFFSLYFKNEFIRYGIPNFRKTTGFFQSLGGVSLIIGVFIEQLAVIASVGLTILMILGVIVRLKIKDGLLKTMPAIFYAFLNALIFYLFLND
;
A
#
# COMPACT_ATOMS: atom_id res chain seq x y z
N MET A 1 9.32 23.13 -4.67
CA MET A 1 10.09 21.95 -4.24
C MET A 1 9.21 20.88 -3.61
N ILE A 2 8.41 21.23 -2.58
CA ILE A 2 7.53 20.26 -1.90
C ILE A 2 6.51 19.66 -2.87
N GLN A 3 6.01 20.43 -3.82
CA GLN A 3 5.05 19.92 -4.80
C GLN A 3 5.65 18.83 -5.69
N TYR A 4 6.91 18.98 -6.08
CA TYR A 4 7.58 17.95 -6.89
C TYR A 4 7.85 16.70 -6.07
N LEU A 5 8.24 16.87 -4.80
CA LEU A 5 8.43 15.73 -3.90
C LEU A 5 7.12 14.97 -3.69
N LYS A 6 6.04 15.70 -3.46
CA LYS A 6 4.72 15.10 -3.28
C LYS A 6 4.30 14.32 -4.52
N LEU A 7 4.48 14.91 -5.71
CA LEU A 7 4.15 14.25 -6.96
C LEU A 7 4.96 12.97 -7.14
N PHE A 8 6.27 13.02 -6.87
CA PHE A 8 7.14 11.85 -6.96
C PHE A 8 6.66 10.74 -6.03
N LEU A 9 6.36 11.08 -4.77
CA LEU A 9 5.95 10.09 -3.78
C LEU A 9 4.61 9.44 -4.16
N VAL A 10 3.67 10.24 -4.65
CA VAL A 10 2.36 9.73 -5.07
C VAL A 10 2.50 8.77 -6.24
N ILE A 11 3.28 9.14 -7.25
CA ILE A 11 3.47 8.28 -8.42
C ILE A 11 4.21 7.01 -8.03
N PHE A 12 5.27 7.13 -7.23
CA PHE A 12 6.04 5.98 -6.76
C PHE A 12 5.14 5.00 -5.99
N SER A 13 4.38 5.51 -5.02
CA SER A 13 3.48 4.67 -4.22
C SER A 13 2.35 4.08 -5.08
N GLY A 14 1.74 4.90 -5.92
CA GLY A 14 0.64 4.45 -6.77
C GLY A 14 1.04 3.33 -7.70
N LEU A 15 2.17 3.49 -8.40
CA LEU A 15 2.67 2.44 -9.29
C LEU A 15 3.05 1.18 -8.52
N SER A 16 3.67 1.35 -7.33
CA SER A 16 4.03 0.20 -6.49
C SER A 16 2.80 -0.61 -6.11
N PHE A 17 1.71 0.06 -5.71
CA PHE A 17 0.51 -0.67 -5.30
C PHE A 17 -0.24 -1.28 -6.48
N LEU A 18 -0.14 -0.69 -7.67
CA LEU A 18 -0.68 -1.35 -8.87
C LEU A 18 0.07 -2.65 -9.15
N ILE A 19 1.40 -2.63 -9.00
CA ILE A 19 2.21 -3.83 -9.18
C ILE A 19 1.87 -4.86 -8.10
N PHE A 20 1.80 -4.45 -6.84
CA PHE A 20 1.47 -5.35 -5.74
C PHE A 20 0.08 -5.96 -5.89
N GLY A 21 -0.89 -5.14 -6.32
CA GLY A 21 -2.24 -5.63 -6.56
C GLY A 21 -2.28 -6.68 -7.66
N TYR A 22 -1.57 -6.43 -8.75
CA TYR A 22 -1.44 -7.41 -9.83
C TYR A 22 -0.83 -8.70 -9.32
N LEU A 23 0.26 -8.61 -8.54
CA LEU A 23 0.94 -9.78 -8.02
C LEU A 23 0.06 -10.56 -7.04
N CYS A 24 -0.77 -9.87 -6.25
CA CYS A 24 -1.70 -10.55 -5.36
C CYS A 24 -2.69 -11.44 -6.13
N PHE A 25 -3.12 -10.98 -7.32
CA PHE A 25 -4.05 -11.77 -8.12
C PHE A 25 -3.38 -12.92 -8.87
N PHE A 26 -2.16 -12.71 -9.37
CA PHE A 26 -1.58 -13.61 -10.37
C PHE A 26 -0.29 -14.30 -9.94
N SER A 27 0.39 -13.85 -8.88
CA SER A 27 1.65 -14.43 -8.46
C SER A 27 1.46 -15.66 -7.59
N LEU A 28 2.11 -16.75 -7.94
CA LEU A 28 2.13 -17.96 -7.11
C LEU A 28 2.82 -17.67 -5.78
N TYR A 29 3.86 -16.83 -5.79
CA TYR A 29 4.56 -16.45 -4.57
C TYR A 29 3.60 -15.82 -3.56
N PHE A 30 2.79 -14.85 -3.99
CA PHE A 30 1.83 -14.20 -3.10
C PHE A 30 0.71 -15.13 -2.69
N LYS A 31 0.29 -16.05 -3.57
CA LYS A 31 -0.70 -17.07 -3.18
C LYS A 31 -0.18 -17.89 -2.02
N ASN A 32 1.07 -18.34 -2.09
CA ASN A 32 1.69 -19.13 -1.04
C ASN A 32 1.91 -18.32 0.23
N GLU A 33 2.26 -17.02 0.09
CA GLU A 33 2.46 -16.15 1.23
C GLU A 33 1.17 -15.93 2.01
N PHE A 34 0.04 -15.76 1.33
CA PHE A 34 -1.24 -15.60 2.03
C PHE A 34 -1.69 -16.88 2.73
N ILE A 35 -1.34 -18.05 2.18
CA ILE A 35 -1.54 -19.33 2.88
C ILE A 35 -0.69 -19.36 4.14
N ARG A 36 0.57 -18.95 4.04
CA ARG A 36 1.50 -18.90 5.17
C ARG A 36 1.03 -17.95 6.25
N TYR A 37 0.42 -16.82 5.86
CA TYR A 37 -0.17 -15.86 6.80
C TYR A 37 -1.41 -16.39 7.50
N GLY A 38 -1.99 -17.47 7.00
CA GLY A 38 -3.23 -18.02 7.56
C GLY A 38 -4.49 -17.32 7.09
N ILE A 39 -4.39 -16.50 6.03
CA ILE A 39 -5.53 -15.75 5.51
C ILE A 39 -5.62 -15.87 3.98
N PRO A 40 -5.64 -17.11 3.44
CA PRO A 40 -5.62 -17.28 1.98
C PRO A 40 -6.82 -16.65 1.27
N ASN A 41 -7.97 -16.55 1.96
CA ASN A 41 -9.18 -16.00 1.38
C ASN A 41 -9.12 -14.48 1.20
N PHE A 42 -8.17 -13.81 1.84
CA PHE A 42 -8.04 -12.35 1.75
C PHE A 42 -7.07 -11.91 0.66
N ARG A 43 -6.46 -12.84 -0.08
CA ARG A 43 -5.48 -12.51 -1.11
C ARG A 43 -6.07 -11.61 -2.21
N LYS A 44 -7.19 -12.03 -2.76
CA LYS A 44 -7.83 -11.26 -3.84
C LYS A 44 -8.41 -9.95 -3.33
N THR A 45 -8.96 -9.96 -2.12
CA THR A 45 -9.48 -8.75 -1.48
C THR A 45 -8.36 -7.73 -1.28
N THR A 46 -7.20 -8.17 -0.78
CA THR A 46 -6.04 -7.32 -0.59
C THR A 46 -5.56 -6.75 -1.93
N GLY A 47 -5.47 -7.60 -2.95
CA GLY A 47 -5.08 -7.18 -4.29
C GLY A 47 -6.01 -6.13 -4.87
N PHE A 48 -7.31 -6.32 -4.67
CA PHE A 48 -8.31 -5.35 -5.11
C PHE A 48 -8.11 -3.98 -4.45
N PHE A 49 -7.94 -3.95 -3.12
CA PHE A 49 -7.75 -2.70 -2.41
C PHE A 49 -6.42 -2.04 -2.75
N GLN A 50 -5.36 -2.82 -2.96
CA GLN A 50 -4.07 -2.27 -3.38
C GLN A 50 -4.17 -1.64 -4.75
N SER A 51 -4.84 -2.30 -5.69
CA SER A 51 -5.03 -1.77 -7.04
C SER A 51 -5.90 -0.52 -7.02
N LEU A 52 -6.99 -0.57 -6.28
CA LEU A 52 -7.89 0.57 -6.14
C LEU A 52 -7.17 1.77 -5.53
N GLY A 53 -6.40 1.52 -4.47
CA GLY A 53 -5.61 2.57 -3.82
C GLY A 53 -4.55 3.14 -4.74
N GLY A 54 -3.86 2.29 -5.50
CA GLY A 54 -2.84 2.74 -6.45
C GLY A 54 -3.41 3.63 -7.54
N VAL A 55 -4.53 3.20 -8.16
CA VAL A 55 -5.22 4.02 -9.16
C VAL A 55 -5.69 5.33 -8.56
N SER A 56 -6.26 5.27 -7.35
CA SER A 56 -6.78 6.47 -6.68
C SER A 56 -5.67 7.46 -6.36
N LEU A 57 -4.50 6.99 -5.95
CA LEU A 57 -3.36 7.88 -5.72
C LEU A 57 -2.94 8.61 -6.99
N ILE A 58 -2.86 7.88 -8.10
CA ILE A 58 -2.43 8.47 -9.37
C ILE A 58 -3.44 9.50 -9.85
N ILE A 59 -4.73 9.17 -9.80
CA ILE A 59 -5.79 10.12 -10.14
C ILE A 59 -5.79 11.28 -9.14
N GLY A 60 -5.39 11.02 -7.91
CA GLY A 60 -5.31 12.02 -6.86
C GLY A 60 -4.31 13.13 -7.12
N VAL A 61 -3.42 12.97 -8.10
CA VAL A 61 -2.57 14.07 -8.56
C VAL A 61 -3.45 15.25 -9.02
N PHE A 62 -4.61 14.94 -9.59
CA PHE A 62 -5.56 15.93 -10.09
C PHE A 62 -6.70 16.20 -9.11
N ILE A 63 -7.04 15.23 -8.28
CA ILE A 63 -8.15 15.33 -7.32
C ILE A 63 -7.59 15.06 -5.92
N GLU A 64 -7.33 16.14 -5.20
CA GLU A 64 -6.62 16.08 -3.91
C GLU A 64 -7.34 15.21 -2.88
N GLN A 65 -8.67 15.32 -2.78
CA GLN A 65 -9.43 14.53 -1.81
C GLN A 65 -9.25 13.03 -2.05
N LEU A 66 -9.15 12.62 -3.31
CA LEU A 66 -8.97 11.22 -3.65
C LEU A 66 -7.61 10.71 -3.19
N ALA A 67 -6.57 11.53 -3.33
CA ALA A 67 -5.23 11.18 -2.82
C ALA A 67 -5.23 11.04 -1.31
N VAL A 68 -5.92 11.92 -0.60
CA VAL A 68 -6.03 11.85 0.86
C VAL A 68 -6.69 10.55 1.29
N ILE A 69 -7.83 10.21 0.69
CA ILE A 69 -8.57 9.00 1.05
C ILE A 69 -7.74 7.76 0.71
N ALA A 70 -7.12 7.74 -0.46
CA ALA A 70 -6.32 6.60 -0.90
C ALA A 70 -5.11 6.38 0.01
N SER A 71 -4.41 7.46 0.40
CA SER A 71 -3.23 7.33 1.25
C SER A 71 -3.60 6.81 2.64
N VAL A 72 -4.73 7.24 3.20
CA VAL A 72 -5.21 6.71 4.48
C VAL A 72 -5.52 5.23 4.35
N GLY A 73 -6.25 4.85 3.30
CA GLY A 73 -6.63 3.45 3.09
C GLY A 73 -5.42 2.55 2.92
N LEU A 74 -4.44 2.98 2.13
CA LEU A 74 -3.23 2.19 1.90
C LEU A 74 -2.36 2.13 3.16
N THR A 75 -2.31 3.19 3.96
CA THR A 75 -1.60 3.17 5.23
C THR A 75 -2.21 2.13 6.16
N ILE A 76 -3.53 2.11 6.28
CA ILE A 76 -4.22 1.13 7.11
C ILE A 76 -3.94 -0.29 6.59
N LEU A 77 -4.00 -0.49 5.30
CA LEU A 77 -3.75 -1.80 4.69
C LEU A 77 -2.33 -2.28 5.02
N MET A 78 -1.35 -1.40 4.94
CA MET A 78 0.04 -1.75 5.27
C MET A 78 0.23 -2.03 6.76
N ILE A 79 -0.45 -1.28 7.62
CA ILE A 79 -0.41 -1.54 9.07
C ILE A 79 -0.99 -2.93 9.36
N LEU A 80 -2.09 -3.29 8.72
CA LEU A 80 -2.65 -4.64 8.85
C LEU A 80 -1.65 -5.70 8.38
N GLY A 81 -0.92 -5.42 7.30
CA GLY A 81 0.14 -6.31 6.82
C GLY A 81 1.27 -6.49 7.83
N VAL A 82 1.65 -5.40 8.50
CA VAL A 82 2.66 -5.47 9.57
C VAL A 82 2.16 -6.35 10.71
N ILE A 83 0.91 -6.14 11.13
CA ILE A 83 0.32 -6.93 12.22
C ILE A 83 0.31 -8.41 11.88
N VAL A 84 -0.09 -8.77 10.66
CA VAL A 84 -0.11 -10.17 10.23
C VAL A 84 1.29 -10.78 10.29
N ARG A 85 2.30 -10.06 9.78
CA ARG A 85 3.67 -10.58 9.78
C ARG A 85 4.23 -10.71 11.19
N LEU A 86 3.90 -9.78 12.09
CA LEU A 86 4.31 -9.90 13.49
C LEU A 86 3.64 -11.08 14.17
N LYS A 87 2.37 -11.35 13.84
CA LYS A 87 1.63 -12.48 14.39
C LYS A 87 2.26 -13.82 14.05
N ILE A 88 2.76 -13.97 12.82
CA ILE A 88 3.40 -15.22 12.39
C ILE A 88 4.91 -15.21 12.68
N LYS A 89 5.40 -14.21 13.39
CA LYS A 89 6.81 -14.07 13.76
C LYS A 89 7.73 -14.10 12.54
N ASP A 90 7.36 -13.31 11.52
CA ASP A 90 8.02 -13.32 10.22
C ASP A 90 9.40 -12.68 10.22
N GLY A 91 9.73 -11.95 11.26
CA GLY A 91 11.00 -11.26 11.36
C GLY A 91 10.96 -9.87 10.77
N LEU A 92 11.95 -9.05 11.19
CA LEU A 92 11.99 -7.65 10.82
C LEU A 92 12.22 -7.47 9.32
N LEU A 93 13.12 -8.25 8.74
CA LEU A 93 13.48 -8.07 7.32
C LEU A 93 12.28 -8.25 6.39
N LYS A 94 11.46 -9.28 6.64
CA LYS A 94 10.28 -9.53 5.81
C LYS A 94 9.15 -8.54 6.08
N THR A 95 9.14 -7.92 7.24
CA THR A 95 8.14 -6.92 7.62
C THR A 95 8.48 -5.52 7.10
N MET A 96 9.75 -5.26 6.80
CA MET A 96 10.22 -3.94 6.38
C MET A 96 9.47 -3.34 5.21
N PRO A 97 9.16 -4.06 4.12
CA PRO A 97 8.43 -3.44 3.02
C PRO A 97 7.08 -2.87 3.46
N ALA A 98 6.33 -3.60 4.30
CA ALA A 98 5.04 -3.09 4.78
C ALA A 98 5.22 -1.86 5.66
N ILE A 99 6.24 -1.85 6.51
CA ILE A 99 6.56 -0.68 7.34
C ILE A 99 6.91 0.52 6.46
N PHE A 100 7.76 0.31 5.45
CA PHE A 100 8.18 1.36 4.54
C PHE A 100 6.97 2.00 3.85
N TYR A 101 6.08 1.17 3.29
CA TYR A 101 4.92 1.69 2.57
C TYR A 101 3.88 2.30 3.51
N ALA A 102 3.80 1.83 4.76
CA ALA A 102 2.93 2.47 5.75
C ALA A 102 3.41 3.90 6.01
N PHE A 103 4.71 4.09 6.24
CA PHE A 103 5.27 5.42 6.45
C PHE A 103 5.16 6.29 5.20
N LEU A 104 5.41 5.71 4.05
CA LEU A 104 5.33 6.45 2.78
C LEU A 104 3.93 7.02 2.56
N ASN A 105 2.91 6.21 2.75
CA ASN A 105 1.54 6.67 2.53
C ASN A 105 1.07 7.61 3.64
N ALA A 106 1.54 7.40 4.88
CA ALA A 106 1.27 8.35 5.96
C ALA A 106 1.90 9.71 5.66
N LEU A 107 3.11 9.72 5.10
CA LEU A 107 3.76 10.97 4.69
C LEU A 107 2.99 11.64 3.56
N ILE A 108 2.51 10.88 2.58
CA ILE A 108 1.68 11.42 1.49
C ILE A 108 0.43 12.08 2.06
N PHE A 109 -0.24 11.42 2.98
CA PHE A 109 -1.42 11.96 3.65
C PHE A 109 -1.09 13.29 4.33
N TYR A 110 0.01 13.33 5.08
CA TYR A 110 0.45 14.53 5.78
C TYR A 110 0.72 15.68 4.80
N LEU A 111 1.42 15.39 3.71
CA LEU A 111 1.75 16.42 2.72
C LEU A 111 0.51 17.01 2.05
N PHE A 112 -0.49 16.17 1.79
CA PHE A 112 -1.73 16.67 1.19
C PHE A 112 -2.56 17.49 2.17
N LEU A 113 -2.54 17.15 3.47
CA LEU A 113 -3.28 17.90 4.47
C LEU A 113 -2.68 19.29 4.73
N ASN A 114 -1.37 19.41 4.58
CA ASN A 114 -0.66 20.67 4.90
C ASN A 114 -0.31 21.49 3.67
N ASP A 115 -0.93 21.20 2.57
CA ASP A 115 -0.67 21.88 1.29
C ASP A 115 -1.54 23.13 1.05
#